data_9363e5d4bdaa0071ff2f4ce13a313e91
#
_entry.id   9363e5d4bdaa0071ff2f4ce13a313e91
#
_cell.length_a   1.000
_cell.length_b   1.000
_cell.length_c   1.000
_cell.angle_alpha   90.00
_cell.angle_beta   90.00
_cell.angle_gamma   90.00
#
_symmetry.space_group_name_H-M   'P 1'
#
loop_
_entity.id
_entity.type
_entity.pdbx_description
1 polymer ?
#
loop_
_entity_poly.entity_id
_entity_poly.type
_entity_poly.pdbx_seq_one_letter_code
_entity_poly.pdbx_strand_id
1 'polypeptide(L)'
;MTMYAKSFLALDGNGRLTGARTAQTAPYDRYTCHLCGSALRYHPQYDTERPWFEHTDDGLTAHGQQCPYVRPERREVRLIKRLQQF
;
A
#
# COMPACT_ATOMS: atom_id res chain seq x y z
N MET A 1 15.59 9.49 -6.11
CA MET A 1 14.19 9.22 -5.69
C MET A 1 13.96 7.73 -5.60
N THR A 2 13.55 7.26 -4.46
CA THR A 2 13.32 5.83 -4.25
C THR A 2 11.87 5.53 -4.57
N MET A 3 11.62 4.66 -5.55
CA MET A 3 10.28 4.17 -5.83
C MET A 3 10.07 2.86 -5.09
N TYR A 4 9.09 2.86 -4.22
CA TYR A 4 8.69 1.65 -3.50
C TYR A 4 7.67 0.88 -4.33
N ALA A 5 7.49 -0.41 -4.01
CA ALA A 5 6.51 -1.22 -4.71
C ALA A 5 5.11 -0.68 -4.46
N LYS A 6 4.25 -0.73 -5.49
CA LYS A 6 2.85 -0.34 -5.35
C LYS A 6 2.12 -1.32 -4.46
N SER A 7 1.26 -0.81 -3.58
CA SER A 7 0.38 -1.63 -2.76
C SER A 7 -1.05 -1.52 -3.28
N PHE A 8 -1.74 -2.65 -3.37
CA PHE A 8 -3.15 -2.66 -3.76
C PHE A 8 -4.05 -3.03 -2.59
N LEU A 9 -3.46 -3.20 -1.41
CA LEU A 9 -4.16 -3.45 -0.15
C LEU A 9 -3.64 -2.47 0.90
N ALA A 10 -4.53 -2.07 1.81
CA ALA A 10 -4.19 -1.19 2.92
C ALA A 10 -5.17 -1.41 4.07
N LEU A 11 -4.85 -0.87 5.23
CA LEU A 11 -5.82 -0.74 6.32
C LEU A 11 -6.47 0.64 6.21
N ASP A 12 -7.80 0.68 6.36
CA ASP A 12 -8.54 1.93 6.35
C ASP A 12 -8.47 2.62 7.72
N GLY A 13 -9.16 3.76 7.88
CA GLY A 13 -9.17 4.51 9.12
C GLY A 13 -9.73 3.75 10.33
N ASN A 14 -10.46 2.65 10.09
CA ASN A 14 -11.00 1.78 11.14
C ASN A 14 -10.13 0.54 11.37
N GLY A 15 -8.98 0.45 10.72
CA GLY A 15 -8.08 -0.68 10.86
C GLY A 15 -8.50 -1.93 10.11
N ARG A 16 -9.42 -1.81 9.14
CA ARG A 16 -9.90 -2.92 8.33
C ARG A 16 -9.12 -3.01 7.03
N LEU A 17 -8.83 -4.23 6.61
CA LEU A 17 -8.17 -4.46 5.33
C LEU A 17 -9.10 -4.07 4.17
N THR A 18 -8.61 -3.26 3.26
CA THR A 18 -9.36 -2.82 2.10
C THR A 18 -8.50 -2.89 0.84
N GLY A 19 -9.14 -3.15 -0.30
CA GLY A 19 -8.48 -3.10 -1.59
C GLY A 19 -8.53 -1.70 -2.18
N ALA A 20 -7.60 -1.38 -3.07
CA ALA A 20 -7.53 -0.06 -3.68
C ALA A 20 -8.79 0.27 -4.50
N ARG A 21 -9.41 -0.71 -5.13
CA ARG A 21 -10.66 -0.50 -5.87
C ARG A 21 -11.82 -0.20 -4.95
N THR A 22 -11.90 -0.89 -3.81
CA THR A 22 -12.92 -0.63 -2.80
C THR A 22 -12.78 0.78 -2.24
N ALA A 23 -11.54 1.22 -2.03
CA ALA A 23 -11.26 2.57 -1.53
C ALA A 23 -11.76 3.64 -2.49
N GLN A 24 -11.84 3.35 -3.78
CA GLN A 24 -12.32 4.30 -4.78
C GLN A 24 -13.81 4.60 -4.63
N THR A 25 -14.60 3.61 -4.20
CA THR A 25 -16.04 3.76 -4.01
C THR A 25 -16.43 4.08 -2.58
N ALA A 26 -15.59 3.72 -1.62
CA ALA A 26 -15.82 3.93 -0.19
C ALA A 26 -14.55 4.49 0.47
N PRO A 27 -14.18 5.74 0.16
CA PRO A 27 -12.92 6.30 0.62
C PRO A 27 -12.90 6.61 2.10
N TYR A 28 -11.72 6.53 2.69
CA TYR A 28 -11.42 6.96 4.05
C TYR A 28 -10.36 8.05 4.01
N ASP A 29 -10.28 8.84 5.06
CA ASP A 29 -9.32 9.93 5.15
C ASP A 29 -7.89 9.43 5.32
N ARG A 30 -7.72 8.21 5.82
CA ARG A 30 -6.42 7.70 6.20
C ARG A 30 -6.29 6.23 5.82
N TYR A 31 -5.13 5.90 5.24
CA TYR A 31 -4.77 4.52 4.93
C TYR A 31 -3.38 4.23 5.48
N THR A 32 -3.18 3.02 5.98
CA THR A 32 -1.88 2.58 6.48
C THR A 32 -1.53 1.23 5.87
N CYS A 33 -0.21 0.96 5.80
CA CYS A 33 0.27 -0.32 5.29
C CYS A 33 -0.13 -1.47 6.22
N HIS A 34 -0.70 -2.51 5.65
CA HIS A 34 -1.13 -3.67 6.44
C HIS A 34 0.05 -4.50 6.97
N LEU A 35 1.27 -4.25 6.46
CA LEU A 35 2.46 -4.97 6.89
C LEU A 35 3.33 -4.17 7.87
N CYS A 36 3.42 -2.86 7.73
CA CYS A 36 4.32 -2.05 8.55
C CYS A 36 3.65 -0.87 9.26
N GLY A 37 2.39 -0.59 8.98
CA GLY A 37 1.66 0.50 9.62
C GLY A 37 2.04 1.90 9.15
N SER A 38 2.89 2.02 8.14
CA SER A 38 3.25 3.33 7.59
C SER A 38 2.06 3.98 6.90
N ALA A 39 1.96 5.31 7.01
CA ALA A 39 0.91 6.06 6.33
C ALA A 39 1.10 5.96 4.81
N LEU A 40 0.02 5.69 4.11
CA LEU A 40 0.03 5.53 2.66
C LEU A 40 -0.71 6.68 1.98
N ARG A 41 -0.28 7.00 0.77
CA ARG A 41 -0.96 7.96 -0.08
C ARG A 41 -1.80 7.19 -1.09
N TYR A 42 -3.10 7.48 -1.14
CA TYR A 42 -4.01 6.82 -2.08
C TYR A 42 -3.96 7.49 -3.44
N HIS A 43 -3.86 6.68 -4.49
CA HIS A 43 -3.94 7.10 -5.88
C HIS A 43 -5.18 6.47 -6.51
N PRO A 44 -6.21 7.26 -6.84
CA PRO A 44 -7.38 6.73 -7.51
C PRO A 44 -7.06 6.33 -8.94
N GLN A 45 -7.96 5.58 -9.56
CA GLN A 45 -7.79 5.17 -10.95
C GLN A 45 -7.65 6.40 -11.85
N TYR A 46 -6.66 6.34 -12.74
CA TYR A 46 -6.43 7.40 -13.70
C TYR A 46 -6.12 6.75 -15.05
N ASP A 47 -6.93 7.04 -16.06
CA ASP A 47 -6.82 6.49 -17.40
C ASP A 47 -6.81 4.95 -17.36
N THR A 48 -5.75 4.30 -17.83
CA THR A 48 -5.62 2.85 -17.81
C THR A 48 -4.95 2.34 -16.54
N GLU A 49 -4.48 3.23 -15.68
CA GLU A 49 -3.79 2.87 -14.46
C GLU A 49 -4.79 2.54 -13.35
N ARG A 50 -4.66 1.34 -12.76
CA ARG A 50 -5.53 0.93 -11.66
C ARG A 50 -5.22 1.72 -10.39
N PRO A 51 -6.18 1.88 -9.47
CA PRO A 51 -5.93 2.56 -8.21
C PRO A 51 -4.90 1.80 -7.35
N TRP A 52 -4.14 2.51 -6.54
CA TRP A 52 -3.09 1.91 -5.72
C TRP A 52 -2.73 2.81 -4.53
N PHE A 53 -2.00 2.23 -3.57
CA PHE A 53 -1.50 2.95 -2.41
C PHE A 53 0.01 3.09 -2.50
N GLU A 54 0.52 4.26 -2.15
CA GLU A 54 1.94 4.59 -2.24
C GLU A 54 2.57 4.67 -0.85
N HIS A 55 3.70 3.98 -0.67
CA HIS A 55 4.59 4.24 0.46
C HIS A 55 5.39 5.50 0.14
N THR A 56 5.39 6.46 1.05
CA THR A 56 6.12 7.72 0.89
C THR A 56 7.20 7.82 1.95
N ASP A 57 8.28 8.54 1.65
CA ASP A 57 9.36 8.74 2.63
C ASP A 57 8.84 9.43 3.88
N ASP A 58 7.93 10.38 3.72
CA ASP A 58 7.35 11.13 4.83
C ASP A 58 6.44 10.27 5.71
N GLY A 59 5.81 9.25 5.11
CA GLY A 59 4.88 8.38 5.81
C GLY A 59 5.53 7.16 6.47
N LEU A 60 6.80 6.87 6.14
CA LEU A 60 7.47 5.68 6.67
C LEU A 60 7.71 5.77 8.16
N THR A 61 7.30 4.70 8.87
CA THR A 61 7.67 4.51 10.28
C THR A 61 9.06 3.87 10.35
N ALA A 62 9.64 3.80 11.57
CA ALA A 62 10.88 3.06 11.78
C ALA A 62 10.74 1.60 11.33
N HIS A 63 9.59 1.00 11.61
CA HIS A 63 9.28 -0.37 11.20
C HIS A 63 9.11 -0.47 9.68
N GLY A 64 8.64 0.58 9.03
CA GLY A 64 8.43 0.64 7.59
C GLY A 64 9.72 0.51 6.79
N GLN A 65 10.86 0.83 7.38
CA GLN A 65 12.16 0.66 6.71
C GLN A 65 12.44 -0.79 6.35
N GLN A 66 11.78 -1.73 7.01
CA GLN A 66 11.94 -3.16 6.75
C GLN A 66 10.72 -3.77 6.07
N CYS A 67 9.76 -2.95 5.66
CA CYS A 67 8.56 -3.43 4.99
C CYS A 67 8.90 -4.05 3.62
N PRO A 68 8.30 -5.20 3.26
CA PRO A 68 8.51 -5.82 1.95
C PRO A 68 8.24 -4.90 0.76
N TYR A 69 7.31 -3.96 0.88
CA TYR A 69 7.05 -2.98 -0.19
C TYR A 69 8.18 -1.98 -0.35
N VAL A 70 8.95 -1.75 0.72
CA VAL A 70 10.04 -0.78 0.75
C VAL A 70 11.37 -1.44 0.46
N ARG A 71 11.59 -2.65 1.01
CA ARG A 71 12.80 -3.44 0.81
C ARG A 71 12.42 -4.85 0.36
N PRO A 72 12.04 -5.02 -0.92
CA PRO A 72 11.66 -6.33 -1.40
C PRO A 72 12.86 -7.27 -1.49
N GLU A 73 12.78 -8.41 -0.79
CA GLU A 73 13.66 -9.54 -0.98
C GLU A 73 12.91 -10.61 -1.77
N ARG A 74 13.60 -11.63 -2.28
CA ARG A 74 12.97 -12.62 -3.16
C ARG A 74 11.70 -13.23 -2.60
N ARG A 75 11.71 -13.60 -1.30
CA ARG A 75 10.54 -14.19 -0.65
C ARG A 75 9.40 -13.20 -0.56
N GLU A 76 9.73 -11.98 -0.20
CA GLU A 76 8.77 -10.92 0.05
C GLU A 76 8.16 -10.40 -1.24
N VAL A 77 8.93 -10.38 -2.32
CA VAL A 77 8.38 -10.04 -3.65
C VAL A 77 7.29 -11.04 -4.05
N ARG A 78 7.49 -12.33 -3.77
CA ARG A 78 6.46 -13.34 -4.05
C ARG A 78 5.21 -13.11 -3.21
N LEU A 79 5.39 -12.78 -1.93
CA LEU A 79 4.27 -12.49 -1.04
C LEU A 79 3.50 -11.26 -1.51
N ILE A 80 4.18 -10.19 -1.89
CA ILE A 80 3.56 -8.99 -2.41
C ILE A 80 2.76 -9.29 -3.66
N LYS A 81 3.32 -10.03 -4.61
CA LYS A 81 2.62 -10.41 -5.84
C LYS A 81 1.37 -11.21 -5.53
N ARG A 82 1.43 -12.13 -4.58
CA ARG A 82 0.28 -12.94 -4.18
C ARG A 82 -0.82 -12.07 -3.57
N LEU A 83 -0.45 -11.13 -2.71
CA LEU A 83 -1.41 -10.22 -2.07
C LEU A 83 -2.06 -9.27 -3.07
N GLN A 84 -1.37 -8.95 -4.15
CA GLN A 84 -1.88 -8.04 -5.17
C GLN A 84 -2.77 -8.71 -6.21
N GLN A 85 -2.98 -10.01 -6.11
CA GLN A 85 -3.85 -10.78 -7.01
C GLN A 85 -5.30 -10.84 -6.51
N PHE A 86 -5.65 -10.04 -5.57
CA PHE A 86 -7.02 -9.94 -5.05
C PHE A 86 -8.00 -9.48 -6.11
#